data_1f8f64ba47796f2fb2510f03159a2a97
#
_entry.id   1f8f64ba47796f2fb2510f03159a2a97
#
_cell.length_a   1.000
_cell.length_b   1.000
_cell.length_c   1.000
_cell.angle_alpha   90.00
_cell.angle_beta   90.00
_cell.angle_gamma   90.00
#
_symmetry.space_group_name_H-M   'P 1'
#
loop_
_entity.id
_entity.type
_entity.pdbx_description
1 polymer ?
#
loop_
_entity_poly.entity_id
_entity_poly.type
_entity_poly.pdbx_seq_one_letter_code
_entity_poly.pdbx_strand_id
1 'polypeptide(L)'
;TNVSCNALCNGTAQATAVGGTPGYIYSITAPGVINGTGAISGLCAGNYTVTVTDSHLCTATTSFTVTQPPVLNLNIVNVSTLLCNGNCNGTAQAIGSGGTPFYVYSITAPGSINGTGSISGLCAGTYTVTVTDSHLCTATTSFTVNQPPLLSATVSNVTNVTCFGLCNATAQIIGSGGTPAY
;
A
#
# COMPACT_ATOMS: atom_id res chain seq x y z
N THR A 1 -5.98 -25.78 -1.30
CA THR A 1 -5.13 -24.58 -1.31
C THR A 1 -5.60 -23.62 -0.22
N ASN A 2 -4.67 -22.90 0.40
CA ASN A 2 -4.96 -21.81 1.33
C ASN A 2 -5.47 -20.56 0.56
N VAL A 3 -6.00 -19.58 1.29
CA VAL A 3 -6.41 -18.32 0.68
C VAL A 3 -5.19 -17.50 0.24
N SER A 4 -5.31 -16.77 -0.87
CA SER A 4 -4.19 -16.01 -1.44
C SER A 4 -3.91 -14.70 -0.70
N CYS A 5 -4.95 -14.02 -0.20
CA CYS A 5 -4.84 -12.76 0.53
C CYS A 5 -5.57 -12.83 1.87
N ASN A 6 -5.15 -12.00 2.83
CA ASN A 6 -5.84 -11.87 4.09
C ASN A 6 -7.32 -11.50 3.88
N ALA A 7 -8.22 -12.14 4.63
CA ALA A 7 -9.67 -11.97 4.57
C ALA A 7 -10.35 -12.35 3.24
N LEU A 8 -9.62 -12.92 2.27
CA LEU A 8 -10.21 -13.44 1.04
C LEU A 8 -10.77 -14.85 1.29
N CYS A 9 -11.78 -15.26 0.51
CA CYS A 9 -12.38 -16.60 0.60
C CYS A 9 -12.25 -17.33 -0.74
N ASN A 10 -11.03 -17.59 -1.18
CA ASN A 10 -10.71 -18.29 -2.43
C ASN A 10 -9.96 -19.61 -2.23
N GLY A 11 -9.92 -20.10 -1.00
CA GLY A 11 -9.36 -21.41 -0.69
C GLY A 11 -10.14 -22.55 -1.37
N THR A 12 -9.44 -23.64 -1.67
CA THR A 12 -10.04 -24.83 -2.28
C THR A 12 -9.52 -26.11 -1.62
N ALA A 13 -10.32 -27.16 -1.68
CA ALA A 13 -9.94 -28.50 -1.25
C ALA A 13 -10.61 -29.55 -2.11
N GLN A 14 -10.19 -30.81 -1.99
CA GLN A 14 -10.82 -31.96 -2.61
C GLN A 14 -11.07 -33.02 -1.56
N ALA A 15 -12.33 -33.42 -1.41
CA ALA A 15 -12.72 -34.57 -0.62
C ALA A 15 -12.78 -35.83 -1.53
N THR A 16 -12.27 -36.97 -1.02
CA THR A 16 -12.40 -38.24 -1.67
C THR A 16 -12.91 -39.30 -0.68
N ALA A 17 -13.83 -40.10 -1.11
CA ALA A 17 -14.36 -41.23 -0.32
C ALA A 17 -13.73 -42.54 -0.78
N VAL A 18 -13.42 -43.42 0.17
CA VAL A 18 -12.96 -44.79 -0.07
C VAL A 18 -13.71 -45.75 0.85
N GLY A 19 -14.08 -46.93 0.35
CA GLY A 19 -14.87 -47.91 1.08
C GLY A 19 -16.36 -47.54 1.13
N GLY A 20 -17.15 -48.28 1.88
CA GLY A 20 -18.61 -48.14 1.89
C GLY A 20 -19.24 -48.57 0.56
N THR A 21 -20.51 -48.19 0.35
CA THR A 21 -21.25 -48.52 -0.87
C THR A 21 -21.31 -47.28 -1.79
N PRO A 22 -20.87 -47.37 -3.06
CA PRO A 22 -20.85 -46.22 -3.98
C PRO A 22 -22.19 -45.51 -4.09
N GLY A 23 -22.12 -44.19 -4.45
CA GLY A 23 -23.25 -43.26 -4.40
C GLY A 23 -23.05 -42.23 -3.29
N TYR A 24 -21.82 -41.66 -3.20
CA TYR A 24 -21.42 -40.75 -2.14
C TYR A 24 -22.06 -39.37 -2.27
N ILE A 25 -22.56 -38.86 -1.15
CA ILE A 25 -23.05 -37.50 -0.98
C ILE A 25 -22.08 -36.80 -0.02
N TYR A 26 -21.63 -35.60 -0.41
CA TYR A 26 -20.70 -34.80 0.39
C TYR A 26 -21.41 -33.58 0.97
N SER A 27 -21.07 -33.24 2.21
CA SER A 27 -21.44 -31.98 2.85
C SER A 27 -20.24 -31.37 3.58
N ILE A 28 -20.26 -30.04 3.75
CA ILE A 28 -19.19 -29.29 4.44
C ILE A 28 -19.80 -28.26 5.38
N THR A 29 -19.13 -27.94 6.48
CA THR A 29 -19.49 -26.81 7.35
C THR A 29 -19.29 -25.48 6.59
N ALA A 30 -20.23 -24.54 6.77
CA ALA A 30 -20.14 -23.21 6.16
C ALA A 30 -19.01 -22.36 6.78
N PRO A 31 -18.44 -21.36 6.07
CA PRO A 31 -18.65 -21.07 4.65
C PRO A 31 -17.83 -22.03 3.75
N GLY A 32 -18.36 -22.32 2.58
CA GLY A 32 -17.75 -23.19 1.58
C GLY A 32 -18.82 -23.94 0.80
N VAL A 33 -18.50 -24.26 -0.44
CA VAL A 33 -19.39 -25.01 -1.32
C VAL A 33 -18.66 -26.30 -1.71
N ILE A 34 -19.36 -27.44 -1.57
CA ILE A 34 -18.88 -28.74 -2.02
C ILE A 34 -19.83 -29.29 -3.08
N ASN A 35 -19.29 -29.81 -4.18
CA ASN A 35 -20.09 -30.41 -5.23
C ASN A 35 -20.15 -31.96 -5.11
N GLY A 36 -20.94 -32.58 -5.96
CA GLY A 36 -21.12 -34.04 -5.97
C GLY A 36 -19.85 -34.86 -6.27
N THR A 37 -18.78 -34.25 -6.80
CA THR A 37 -17.47 -34.87 -7.01
C THR A 37 -16.51 -34.69 -5.84
N GLY A 38 -16.96 -33.98 -4.77
CA GLY A 38 -16.14 -33.69 -3.60
C GLY A 38 -15.21 -32.47 -3.78
N ALA A 39 -15.31 -31.69 -4.87
CA ALA A 39 -14.54 -30.46 -5.04
C ALA A 39 -15.13 -29.36 -4.18
N ILE A 40 -14.28 -28.68 -3.43
CA ILE A 40 -14.63 -27.64 -2.46
C ILE A 40 -14.02 -26.31 -2.88
N SER A 41 -14.79 -25.24 -2.81
CA SER A 41 -14.38 -23.90 -3.15
C SER A 41 -14.99 -22.85 -2.23
N GLY A 42 -14.52 -21.60 -2.35
CA GLY A 42 -15.03 -20.47 -1.54
C GLY A 42 -14.64 -20.57 -0.06
N LEU A 43 -13.53 -21.26 0.25
CA LEU A 43 -13.08 -21.40 1.63
C LEU A 43 -12.36 -20.14 2.10
N CYS A 44 -12.84 -19.59 3.20
CA CYS A 44 -12.11 -18.58 3.99
C CYS A 44 -11.08 -19.28 4.90
N ALA A 45 -10.23 -18.51 5.59
CA ALA A 45 -9.38 -19.08 6.63
C ALA A 45 -10.26 -19.59 7.78
N GLY A 46 -10.00 -20.84 8.21
CA GLY A 46 -10.80 -21.49 9.26
C GLY A 46 -10.66 -22.99 9.26
N ASN A 47 -11.38 -23.63 10.18
CA ASN A 47 -11.46 -25.07 10.31
C ASN A 47 -12.77 -25.57 9.66
N TYR A 48 -12.65 -26.63 8.87
CA TYR A 48 -13.76 -27.21 8.14
C TYR A 48 -13.87 -28.69 8.46
N THR A 49 -15.13 -29.16 8.52
CA THR A 49 -15.44 -30.59 8.61
C THR A 49 -16.23 -31.00 7.38
N VAL A 50 -15.74 -32.00 6.68
CA VAL A 50 -16.45 -32.65 5.57
C VAL A 50 -17.07 -33.93 6.07
N THR A 51 -18.33 -34.15 5.73
CA THR A 51 -19.06 -35.38 5.94
C THR A 51 -19.32 -36.04 4.59
N VAL A 52 -19.00 -37.29 4.44
CA VAL A 52 -19.44 -38.14 3.31
C VAL A 52 -20.46 -39.15 3.81
N THR A 53 -21.52 -39.34 3.02
CA THR A 53 -22.59 -40.34 3.26
C THR A 53 -22.64 -41.24 2.07
N ASP A 54 -22.61 -42.58 2.31
CA ASP A 54 -22.74 -43.57 1.27
C ASP A 54 -24.22 -43.91 0.94
N SER A 55 -24.48 -44.73 -0.06
CA SER A 55 -25.85 -45.09 -0.48
C SER A 55 -26.64 -45.88 0.55
N HIS A 56 -25.99 -46.43 1.57
CA HIS A 56 -26.63 -47.07 2.72
C HIS A 56 -26.76 -46.17 3.95
N LEU A 57 -26.52 -44.86 3.78
CA LEU A 57 -26.59 -43.84 4.83
C LEU A 57 -25.50 -43.97 5.91
N CYS A 58 -24.44 -44.76 5.66
CA CYS A 58 -23.28 -44.73 6.54
C CYS A 58 -22.48 -43.44 6.33
N THR A 59 -21.99 -42.83 7.41
CA THR A 59 -21.30 -41.56 7.37
C THR A 59 -19.86 -41.68 7.84
N ALA A 60 -18.98 -40.88 7.24
CA ALA A 60 -17.62 -40.63 7.72
C ALA A 60 -17.28 -39.15 7.67
N THR A 61 -16.49 -38.68 8.62
CA THR A 61 -16.11 -37.25 8.73
C THR A 61 -14.61 -37.10 8.73
N THR A 62 -14.13 -35.99 8.17
CA THR A 62 -12.75 -35.53 8.26
C THR A 62 -12.69 -34.03 8.41
N SER A 63 -11.62 -33.52 9.04
CA SER A 63 -11.46 -32.08 9.25
C SER A 63 -10.12 -31.61 8.69
N PHE A 64 -10.08 -30.34 8.21
CA PHE A 64 -8.90 -29.69 7.72
C PHE A 64 -8.94 -28.19 8.04
N THR A 65 -7.77 -27.55 7.99
CA THR A 65 -7.64 -26.10 8.25
C THR A 65 -7.21 -25.39 6.96
N VAL A 66 -7.87 -24.30 6.64
CA VAL A 66 -7.45 -23.34 5.61
C VAL A 66 -6.80 -22.16 6.32
N THR A 67 -5.59 -21.80 5.92
CA THR A 67 -4.84 -20.67 6.48
C THR A 67 -4.86 -19.47 5.53
N GLN A 68 -4.52 -18.29 6.05
CA GLN A 68 -4.36 -17.06 5.28
C GLN A 68 -3.02 -16.39 5.61
N PRO A 69 -2.45 -15.60 4.66
CA PRO A 69 -1.28 -14.80 4.95
C PRO A 69 -1.61 -13.67 5.96
N PRO A 70 -0.59 -13.12 6.64
CA PRO A 70 -0.76 -11.92 7.44
C PRO A 70 -1.32 -10.76 6.62
N VAL A 71 -1.88 -9.73 7.27
CA VAL A 71 -2.31 -8.50 6.59
C VAL A 71 -1.12 -7.85 5.89
N LEU A 72 -1.26 -7.52 4.61
CA LEU A 72 -0.27 -6.73 3.88
C LEU A 72 -0.37 -5.27 4.33
N ASN A 73 0.74 -4.70 4.80
CA ASN A 73 0.85 -3.33 5.27
C ASN A 73 1.90 -2.57 4.47
N LEU A 74 1.69 -1.27 4.32
CA LEU A 74 2.63 -0.33 3.70
C LEU A 74 2.86 0.86 4.62
N ASN A 75 4.12 1.12 4.94
CA ASN A 75 4.55 2.28 5.72
C ASN A 75 5.49 3.17 4.89
N ILE A 76 5.35 4.49 5.03
CA ILE A 76 6.26 5.46 4.41
C ILE A 76 7.06 6.13 5.52
N VAL A 77 8.37 6.16 5.35
CA VAL A 77 9.32 6.75 6.30
C VAL A 77 10.31 7.67 5.57
N ASN A 78 11.07 8.45 6.32
CA ASN A 78 12.13 9.33 5.80
C ASN A 78 11.64 10.29 4.70
N VAL A 79 10.43 10.82 4.84
CA VAL A 79 9.91 11.83 3.91
C VAL A 79 10.71 13.12 4.10
N SER A 80 11.45 13.54 3.07
CA SER A 80 12.20 14.79 3.09
C SER A 80 11.29 15.97 2.78
N THR A 81 11.55 17.10 3.42
CA THR A 81 10.99 18.41 3.04
C THR A 81 11.88 19.08 2.00
N LEU A 82 11.29 19.86 1.09
CA LEU A 82 12.05 20.60 0.09
C LEU A 82 12.65 21.86 0.71
N LEU A 83 13.91 22.15 0.40
CA LEU A 83 14.62 23.33 0.92
C LEU A 83 14.23 24.62 0.17
N CYS A 84 13.83 24.50 -1.09
CA CYS A 84 13.44 25.64 -1.93
C CYS A 84 12.08 25.39 -2.57
N ASN A 85 11.33 26.48 -2.76
CA ASN A 85 10.07 26.45 -3.51
C ASN A 85 10.31 26.04 -4.96
N GLY A 86 9.47 25.15 -5.49
CA GLY A 86 9.52 24.67 -6.88
C GLY A 86 10.55 23.58 -7.16
N ASN A 87 11.38 23.17 -6.19
CA ASN A 87 12.28 22.03 -6.38
C ASN A 87 11.53 20.70 -6.37
N CYS A 88 12.09 19.70 -7.08
CA CYS A 88 11.57 18.34 -7.14
C CYS A 88 12.68 17.33 -6.78
N ASN A 89 13.36 17.54 -5.66
CA ASN A 89 14.44 16.69 -5.15
C ASN A 89 14.06 15.96 -3.86
N GLY A 90 12.78 15.89 -3.55
CA GLY A 90 12.26 15.18 -2.40
C GLY A 90 12.46 13.68 -2.50
N THR A 91 12.60 13.04 -1.36
CA THR A 91 12.80 11.60 -1.22
C THR A 91 11.91 11.02 -0.12
N ALA A 92 11.65 9.73 -0.19
CA ALA A 92 10.97 8.97 0.84
C ALA A 92 11.36 7.48 0.73
N GLN A 93 10.96 6.67 1.70
CA GLN A 93 11.16 5.23 1.68
C GLN A 93 9.84 4.52 1.97
N ALA A 94 9.41 3.65 1.07
CA ALA A 94 8.28 2.74 1.26
C ALA A 94 8.77 1.41 1.84
N ILE A 95 8.06 0.89 2.83
CA ILE A 95 8.35 -0.39 3.50
C ILE A 95 7.08 -1.22 3.53
N GLY A 96 7.03 -2.29 2.74
CA GLY A 96 5.98 -3.31 2.78
C GLY A 96 6.26 -4.34 3.87
N SER A 97 5.22 -4.86 4.51
CA SER A 97 5.31 -5.94 5.49
C SER A 97 4.03 -6.77 5.51
N GLY A 98 4.12 -8.02 5.95
CA GLY A 98 2.96 -8.93 5.90
C GLY A 98 2.70 -9.45 4.49
N GLY A 99 1.48 -9.92 4.21
CA GLY A 99 1.16 -10.56 2.94
C GLY A 99 2.06 -11.77 2.65
N THR A 100 2.33 -11.98 1.38
CA THR A 100 3.30 -13.00 0.90
C THR A 100 4.52 -12.29 0.31
N PRO A 101 5.76 -12.54 0.80
CA PRO A 101 6.97 -11.82 0.39
C PRO A 101 7.19 -11.76 -1.13
N PHE A 102 8.08 -10.85 -1.55
CA PHE A 102 8.35 -10.28 -2.88
C PHE A 102 7.36 -9.17 -3.22
N TYR A 103 7.74 -7.95 -2.76
CA TYR A 103 6.92 -6.75 -2.94
C TYR A 103 7.31 -5.98 -4.20
N VAL A 104 6.29 -5.56 -4.94
CA VAL A 104 6.41 -4.61 -6.04
C VAL A 104 5.76 -3.31 -5.61
N TYR A 105 6.44 -2.18 -5.85
CA TYR A 105 5.97 -0.86 -5.46
C TYR A 105 5.61 -0.02 -6.69
N SER A 106 4.59 0.81 -6.55
CA SER A 106 4.24 1.87 -7.50
C SER A 106 3.87 3.15 -6.78
N ILE A 107 4.05 4.30 -7.45
CA ILE A 107 3.73 5.64 -6.90
C ILE A 107 3.03 6.47 -7.97
N THR A 108 2.15 7.40 -7.55
CA THR A 108 1.55 8.40 -8.45
C THR A 108 2.62 9.40 -8.92
N ALA A 109 2.54 9.81 -10.19
CA ALA A 109 3.44 10.81 -10.76
C ALA A 109 3.17 12.23 -10.19
N PRO A 110 4.18 13.14 -10.15
CA PRO A 110 5.57 12.90 -10.50
C PRO A 110 6.34 12.23 -9.35
N GLY A 111 7.33 11.43 -9.67
CA GLY A 111 8.19 10.71 -8.73
C GLY A 111 8.53 9.33 -9.29
N SER A 112 9.61 8.76 -8.82
CA SER A 112 10.03 7.41 -9.15
C SER A 112 10.21 6.57 -7.89
N ILE A 113 9.88 5.29 -7.97
CA ILE A 113 10.09 4.31 -6.91
C ILE A 113 10.79 3.09 -7.49
N ASN A 114 11.78 2.58 -6.80
CA ASN A 114 12.50 1.39 -7.23
C ASN A 114 12.01 0.12 -6.49
N GLY A 115 12.55 -1.04 -6.88
CA GLY A 115 12.18 -2.33 -6.30
C GLY A 115 12.48 -2.49 -4.81
N THR A 116 13.35 -1.65 -4.23
CA THR A 116 13.62 -1.63 -2.78
C THR A 116 12.71 -0.66 -2.02
N GLY A 117 11.79 0.02 -2.71
CA GLY A 117 10.87 1.00 -2.13
C GLY A 117 11.48 2.39 -1.94
N SER A 118 12.68 2.67 -2.45
CA SER A 118 13.28 4.01 -2.41
C SER A 118 12.60 4.93 -3.41
N ILE A 119 12.15 6.09 -2.95
CA ILE A 119 11.39 7.09 -3.72
C ILE A 119 12.24 8.34 -3.88
N SER A 120 12.22 8.91 -5.09
CA SER A 120 12.99 10.13 -5.42
C SER A 120 12.26 10.99 -6.46
N GLY A 121 12.76 12.21 -6.68
CA GLY A 121 12.20 13.13 -7.65
C GLY A 121 10.84 13.73 -7.23
N LEU A 122 10.58 13.80 -5.93
CA LEU A 122 9.32 14.32 -5.42
C LEU A 122 9.31 15.85 -5.40
N CYS A 123 8.30 16.44 -6.04
CA CYS A 123 7.93 17.85 -5.88
C CYS A 123 7.04 18.00 -4.64
N ALA A 124 6.68 19.24 -4.29
CA ALA A 124 5.67 19.45 -3.26
C ALA A 124 4.30 18.94 -3.74
N GLY A 125 3.63 18.18 -2.89
CA GLY A 125 2.35 17.56 -3.25
C GLY A 125 2.05 16.31 -2.42
N THR A 126 0.89 15.73 -2.70
CA THR A 126 0.44 14.48 -2.07
C THR A 126 0.63 13.31 -3.04
N TYR A 127 1.22 12.24 -2.54
CA TYR A 127 1.55 11.04 -3.28
C TYR A 127 0.85 9.84 -2.68
N THR A 128 0.38 8.94 -3.54
CA THR A 128 -0.13 7.63 -3.13
C THR A 128 0.83 6.55 -3.59
N VAL A 129 1.24 5.70 -2.68
CA VAL A 129 2.08 4.54 -2.94
C VAL A 129 1.23 3.28 -2.77
N THR A 130 1.44 2.34 -3.66
CA THR A 130 0.84 1.00 -3.61
C THR A 130 1.95 -0.03 -3.50
N VAL A 131 1.83 -0.98 -2.59
CA VAL A 131 2.61 -2.21 -2.57
C VAL A 131 1.74 -3.37 -3.04
N THR A 132 2.30 -4.24 -3.84
CA THR A 132 1.68 -5.49 -4.30
C THR A 132 2.58 -6.64 -3.91
N ASP A 133 2.03 -7.65 -3.26
CA ASP A 133 2.77 -8.87 -2.89
C ASP A 133 2.78 -9.92 -4.01
N SER A 134 3.46 -11.05 -3.79
CA SER A 134 3.58 -12.12 -4.80
C SER A 134 2.26 -12.83 -5.14
N HIS A 135 1.24 -12.70 -4.32
CA HIS A 135 -0.11 -13.20 -4.58
C HIS A 135 -1.07 -12.12 -5.11
N LEU A 136 -0.53 -10.96 -5.54
CA LEU A 136 -1.28 -9.82 -6.08
C LEU A 136 -2.21 -9.15 -5.07
N CYS A 137 -1.99 -9.35 -3.76
CA CYS A 137 -2.65 -8.55 -2.73
C CYS A 137 -2.05 -7.16 -2.71
N THR A 138 -2.85 -6.13 -2.49
CA THR A 138 -2.39 -4.74 -2.52
C THR A 138 -2.67 -4.02 -1.21
N ALA A 139 -1.77 -3.11 -0.83
CA ALA A 139 -2.00 -2.12 0.21
C ALA A 139 -1.54 -0.75 -0.27
N THR A 140 -2.25 0.30 0.12
CA THR A 140 -1.98 1.68 -0.30
C THR A 140 -1.84 2.58 0.91
N THR A 141 -0.99 3.61 0.79
CA THR A 141 -0.90 4.71 1.75
C THR A 141 -0.53 6.00 1.03
N SER A 142 -0.85 7.15 1.64
CA SER A 142 -0.55 8.46 1.09
C SER A 142 0.32 9.26 2.05
N PHE A 143 1.16 10.13 1.50
CA PHE A 143 2.00 11.06 2.24
C PHE A 143 2.12 12.38 1.50
N THR A 144 2.54 13.46 2.20
CA THR A 144 2.69 14.79 1.63
C THR A 144 4.13 15.26 1.74
N VAL A 145 4.65 15.79 0.64
CA VAL A 145 5.95 16.50 0.58
C VAL A 145 5.67 17.99 0.64
N ASN A 146 6.27 18.68 1.61
CA ASN A 146 6.11 20.10 1.81
C ASN A 146 7.29 20.90 1.24
N GLN A 147 7.04 22.15 0.86
CA GLN A 147 8.04 23.13 0.44
C GLN A 147 7.84 24.45 1.18
N PRO A 148 8.89 25.27 1.32
CA PRO A 148 8.74 26.61 1.86
C PRO A 148 7.96 27.53 0.91
N PRO A 149 7.41 28.63 1.40
CA PRO A 149 6.83 29.67 0.54
C PRO A 149 7.84 30.20 -0.47
N LEU A 150 7.37 30.77 -1.58
CA LEU A 150 8.24 31.40 -2.57
C LEU A 150 9.02 32.55 -1.93
N LEU A 151 10.34 32.53 -2.07
CA LEU A 151 11.18 33.66 -1.64
C LEU A 151 10.96 34.86 -2.58
N SER A 152 10.68 35.99 -2.02
CA SER A 152 10.55 37.24 -2.73
C SER A 152 11.31 38.39 -2.02
N ALA A 153 11.69 39.38 -2.79
CA ALA A 153 12.31 40.60 -2.27
C ALA A 153 11.59 41.80 -2.85
N THR A 154 11.37 42.78 -2.01
CA THR A 154 10.81 44.11 -2.41
C THR A 154 11.75 45.23 -1.98
N VAL A 155 11.83 46.24 -2.80
CA VAL A 155 12.54 47.51 -2.45
C VAL A 155 11.53 48.50 -1.86
N SER A 156 11.87 49.06 -0.73
CA SER A 156 11.03 50.05 -0.05
C SER A 156 11.89 51.22 0.46
N ASN A 157 11.23 52.27 0.93
CA ASN A 157 11.89 53.43 1.53
C ASN A 157 13.02 54.00 0.68
N VAL A 158 12.79 54.13 -0.64
CA VAL A 158 13.76 54.70 -1.56
C VAL A 158 13.79 56.22 -1.35
N THR A 159 14.96 56.74 -1.02
CA THR A 159 15.20 58.20 -1.01
C THR A 159 16.12 58.57 -2.15
N ASN A 160 15.80 59.65 -2.86
CA ASN A 160 16.65 60.13 -3.95
C ASN A 160 17.82 60.98 -3.42
N VAL A 161 18.83 61.20 -4.24
CA VAL A 161 19.90 62.11 -3.95
C VAL A 161 19.35 63.54 -3.74
N THR A 162 19.87 64.24 -2.75
CA THR A 162 19.39 65.60 -2.38
C THR A 162 19.97 66.71 -3.24
N CYS A 163 21.17 66.52 -3.82
CA CYS A 163 21.84 67.51 -4.68
C CYS A 163 22.65 66.83 -5.77
N PHE A 164 22.91 67.50 -6.88
CA PHE A 164 23.76 67.02 -7.95
C PHE A 164 25.17 66.68 -7.44
N GLY A 165 25.67 65.52 -7.82
CA GLY A 165 26.97 65.00 -7.43
C GLY A 165 27.06 64.36 -6.04
N LEU A 166 25.98 64.29 -5.25
CA LEU A 166 25.94 63.56 -3.98
C LEU A 166 25.51 62.10 -4.19
N CYS A 167 26.06 61.19 -3.38
CA CYS A 167 25.74 59.75 -3.36
C CYS A 167 25.02 59.38 -2.05
N ASN A 168 23.97 60.10 -1.68
CA ASN A 168 23.25 59.95 -0.40
C ASN A 168 21.85 59.35 -0.54
N ALA A 169 21.56 58.73 -1.69
CA ALA A 169 20.35 57.95 -1.85
C ALA A 169 20.38 56.69 -0.99
N THR A 170 19.26 56.30 -0.48
CA THR A 170 19.08 55.06 0.31
C THR A 170 17.93 54.22 -0.21
N ALA A 171 18.00 52.95 0.00
CA ALA A 171 16.90 52.02 -0.24
C ALA A 171 16.93 50.90 0.81
N GLN A 172 15.78 50.39 1.14
CA GLN A 172 15.63 49.21 1.99
C GLN A 172 15.13 48.05 1.17
N ILE A 173 15.77 46.89 1.35
CA ILE A 173 15.33 45.63 0.76
C ILE A 173 14.61 44.83 1.86
N ILE A 174 13.42 44.34 1.57
CA ILE A 174 12.64 43.46 2.47
C ILE A 174 12.48 42.13 1.80
N GLY A 175 13.03 41.11 2.43
CA GLY A 175 12.80 39.68 2.05
C GLY A 175 11.52 39.14 2.67
N SER A 176 10.82 38.28 1.97
CA SER A 176 9.67 37.53 2.47
C SER A 176 9.57 36.14 1.84
N GLY A 177 8.92 35.19 2.51
CA GLY A 177 8.84 33.81 2.05
C GLY A 177 10.12 33.02 2.31
N GLY A 178 10.36 31.95 1.56
CA GLY A 178 11.53 31.09 1.74
C GLY A 178 11.63 30.48 3.15
N THR A 179 12.88 30.17 3.53
CA THR A 179 13.24 29.76 4.89
C THR A 179 13.90 30.96 5.57
N PRO A 180 13.34 31.51 6.67
CA PRO A 180 13.85 32.74 7.30
C PRO A 180 15.30 32.60 7.78
N ALA A 181 16.09 33.62 7.49
CA ALA A 181 17.39 34.10 7.94
C ALA A 181 17.99 34.97 6.83
N TYR A 182 17.29 36.09 6.50
CA TYR A 182 17.75 37.08 5.51
C TYR A 182 18.00 38.42 6.16
#